data_91cdd1e55a41505feed62e41f932a865
#
_entry.id   91cdd1e55a41505feed62e41f932a865
#
_cell.length_a   1.000
_cell.length_b   1.000
_cell.length_c   1.000
_cell.angle_alpha   90.00
_cell.angle_beta   90.00
_cell.angle_gamma   90.00
#
_symmetry.space_group_name_H-M   'P 1'
#
loop_
_entity.id
_entity.type
_entity.pdbx_description
1 polymer ?
#
loop_
_entity_poly.entity_id
_entity_poly.type
_entity_poly.pdbx_seq_one_letter_code
_entity_poly.pdbx_strand_id
1 'polypeptide(L)'
;MSYSTIVDDFNDIVINNSEEYVIKDIIASVEPTYSFKGFLVRFQAIHGGDVTSPLFIIDHTDNYTCQMYYKQLTTLINDAKAANGKSNRASKWKAYFEFKKKYLISTNIINPTTGTIMFGRDIDYGFAISSHKSQGSTYKTVFVDVNDMIYDKNGKPYTNRDELLRRLYVACSRASHELILCYGN
;
A
#
# COMPACT_ATOMS: atom_id res chain seq x y z
N MET A 1 3.16 4.85 5.16
CA MET A 1 1.75 5.08 4.72
C MET A 1 1.07 3.78 4.36
N SER A 2 -0.24 3.70 4.54
CA SER A 2 -1.06 2.56 4.10
C SER A 2 -1.95 2.94 2.91
N TYR A 3 -2.26 1.98 2.04
CA TYR A 3 -3.21 2.16 0.94
C TYR A 3 -4.66 1.97 1.35
N SER A 4 -4.89 1.33 2.50
CA SER A 4 -6.19 1.14 3.12
C SER A 4 -6.06 1.19 4.63
N THR A 5 -7.16 1.43 5.32
CA THR A 5 -7.18 1.30 6.78
C THR A 5 -6.91 -0.15 7.16
N ILE A 6 -5.92 -0.37 8.01
CA ILE A 6 -5.56 -1.68 8.55
C ILE A 6 -6.16 -1.79 9.95
N VAL A 7 -6.87 -2.88 10.19
CA VAL A 7 -7.51 -3.17 11.47
C VAL A 7 -6.99 -4.49 12.02
N ASP A 8 -7.02 -4.66 13.33
CA ASP A 8 -6.64 -5.91 13.99
C ASP A 8 -7.77 -6.97 13.99
N ASP A 9 -7.58 -8.07 14.72
CA ASP A 9 -8.54 -9.16 14.82
C ASP A 9 -9.84 -8.75 15.54
N PHE A 10 -9.82 -7.66 16.30
CA PHE A 10 -10.98 -7.09 17.00
C PHE A 10 -11.70 -6.01 16.18
N ASN A 11 -11.24 -5.72 14.95
CA ASN A 11 -11.69 -4.63 14.09
C ASN A 11 -11.30 -3.22 14.57
N ASP A 12 -10.37 -3.11 15.50
CA ASP A 12 -9.82 -1.83 15.90
C ASP A 12 -8.83 -1.32 14.86
N ILE A 13 -8.87 -0.02 14.57
CA ILE A 13 -7.99 0.59 13.58
C ILE A 13 -6.56 0.61 14.13
N VAL A 14 -5.67 -0.10 13.46
CA VAL A 14 -4.23 -0.15 13.79
C VAL A 14 -3.46 0.87 12.96
N ILE A 15 -3.75 0.96 11.67
CA ILE A 15 -3.17 1.96 10.77
C ILE A 15 -4.27 2.64 9.97
N ASN A 16 -4.33 3.96 10.06
CA ASN A 16 -5.23 4.77 9.26
C ASN A 16 -4.56 5.09 7.90
N ASN A 17 -5.30 4.98 6.81
CA ASN A 17 -4.79 5.23 5.45
C ASN A 17 -4.40 6.69 5.17
N SER A 18 -4.83 7.62 6.01
CA SER A 18 -4.57 9.06 5.87
C SER A 18 -3.42 9.57 6.74
N GLU A 19 -2.78 8.69 7.51
CA GLU A 19 -1.75 9.06 8.47
C GLU A 19 -0.38 8.53 8.09
N GLU A 20 0.64 9.21 8.57
CA GLU A 20 2.03 8.82 8.48
C GLU A 20 2.47 8.17 9.80
N TYR A 21 3.24 7.08 9.67
CA TYR A 21 3.70 6.28 10.79
C TYR A 21 5.21 6.12 10.74
N VAL A 22 5.81 6.08 11.92
CA VAL A 22 7.21 5.71 12.12
C VAL A 22 7.27 4.27 12.59
N ILE A 23 8.20 3.50 12.04
CA ILE A 23 8.48 2.15 12.51
C ILE A 23 9.21 2.26 13.85
N LYS A 24 8.70 1.59 14.88
CA LYS A 24 9.28 1.55 16.23
C LYS A 24 10.04 0.26 16.48
N ASP A 25 9.58 -0.84 15.91
CA ASP A 25 10.19 -2.15 16.13
C ASP A 25 10.02 -3.03 14.91
N ILE A 26 11.03 -3.84 14.60
CA ILE A 26 11.03 -4.83 13.52
C ILE A 26 11.68 -6.10 14.05
N ILE A 27 10.93 -7.19 14.05
CA ILE A 27 11.40 -8.50 14.48
C ILE A 27 11.19 -9.49 13.32
N ALA A 28 12.26 -10.12 12.84
CA ALA A 28 12.16 -11.20 11.87
C ALA A 28 11.36 -12.38 12.48
N SER A 29 10.45 -12.91 11.72
CA SER A 29 9.53 -13.96 12.19
C SER A 29 9.17 -14.92 11.05
N VAL A 30 8.81 -16.15 11.44
CA VAL A 30 8.26 -17.14 10.52
C VAL A 30 6.85 -17.48 10.98
N GLU A 31 5.88 -17.29 10.12
CA GLU A 31 4.48 -17.59 10.40
C GLU A 31 4.27 -19.13 10.37
N PRO A 32 3.69 -19.72 11.42
CA PRO A 32 3.68 -21.17 11.57
C PRO A 32 2.73 -21.93 10.62
N THR A 33 1.67 -21.29 10.14
CA THR A 33 0.63 -21.95 9.32
C THR A 33 1.12 -22.25 7.90
N TYR A 34 1.76 -21.28 7.28
CA TYR A 34 2.24 -21.36 5.89
C TYR A 34 3.76 -21.32 5.79
N SER A 35 4.45 -21.19 6.92
CA SER A 35 5.90 -20.99 6.99
C SER A 35 6.37 -19.74 6.23
N PHE A 36 5.53 -18.70 6.15
CA PHE A 36 5.93 -17.45 5.56
C PHE A 36 7.01 -16.78 6.38
N LYS A 37 8.11 -16.44 5.75
CA LYS A 37 9.09 -15.52 6.33
C LYS A 37 8.60 -14.09 6.21
N GLY A 38 8.85 -13.31 7.24
CA GLY A 38 8.42 -11.92 7.28
C GLY A 38 8.91 -11.22 8.53
N PHE A 39 8.27 -10.10 8.80
CA PHE A 39 8.63 -9.23 9.91
C PHE A 39 7.39 -8.89 10.72
N LEU A 40 7.49 -8.99 12.03
CA LEU A 40 6.54 -8.37 12.94
C LEU A 40 6.96 -6.92 13.14
N VAL A 41 6.15 -6.00 12.70
CA VAL A 41 6.46 -4.56 12.70
C VAL A 41 5.46 -3.81 13.56
N ARG A 42 5.96 -2.93 14.43
CA ARG A 42 5.15 -2.01 15.23
C ARG A 42 5.34 -0.59 14.71
N PHE A 43 4.25 0.13 14.69
CA PHE A 43 4.19 1.49 14.19
C PHE A 43 3.73 2.47 15.27
N GLN A 44 4.05 3.74 15.09
CA GLN A 44 3.49 4.83 15.88
C GLN A 44 3.17 5.99 14.93
N ALA A 45 2.01 6.59 15.07
CA ALA A 45 1.64 7.76 14.28
C ALA A 45 2.65 8.89 14.51
N ILE A 46 2.98 9.64 13.45
CA ILE A 46 4.01 10.69 13.51
C ILE A 46 3.63 11.81 14.48
N HIS A 47 2.33 12.04 14.66
CA HIS A 47 1.80 13.04 15.59
C HIS A 47 1.68 12.56 17.05
N GLY A 48 2.21 11.37 17.35
CA GLY A 48 2.15 10.76 18.68
C GLY A 48 1.04 9.72 18.80
N GLY A 49 0.79 9.25 20.01
CA GLY A 49 -0.16 8.17 20.29
C GLY A 49 0.55 6.87 20.67
N ASP A 50 -0.22 5.83 20.90
CA ASP A 50 0.29 4.53 21.30
C ASP A 50 0.98 3.80 20.14
N VAL A 51 1.93 2.94 20.50
CA VAL A 51 2.56 2.03 19.54
C VAL A 51 1.56 0.92 19.20
N THR A 52 1.39 0.65 17.91
CA THR A 52 0.43 -0.35 17.43
C THR A 52 0.73 -1.76 17.95
N SER A 53 -0.26 -2.64 17.89
CA SER A 53 -0.04 -4.09 17.90
C SER A 53 0.88 -4.48 16.73
N PRO A 54 1.66 -5.58 16.86
CA PRO A 54 2.56 -6.00 15.78
C PRO A 54 1.76 -6.49 14.56
N LEU A 55 2.12 -5.99 13.38
CA LEU A 55 1.58 -6.42 12.11
C LEU A 55 2.60 -7.30 11.37
N PHE A 56 2.13 -8.38 10.74
CA PHE A 56 3.01 -9.27 9.98
C PHE A 56 3.13 -8.80 8.54
N ILE A 57 4.36 -8.47 8.14
CA ILE A 57 4.69 -8.03 6.78
C ILE A 57 5.52 -9.12 6.12
N ILE A 58 5.08 -9.57 4.96
CA ILE A 58 5.77 -10.59 4.16
C ILE A 58 7.15 -10.11 3.73
N ASP A 59 8.16 -10.99 3.87
CA ASP A 59 9.48 -10.77 3.29
C ASP A 59 9.43 -11.01 1.77
N HIS A 60 9.37 -9.93 1.01
CA HIS A 60 9.35 -9.97 -0.45
C HIS A 60 10.68 -10.41 -1.09
N THR A 61 11.76 -10.53 -0.31
CA THR A 61 13.06 -11.03 -0.79
C THR A 61 13.14 -12.56 -0.76
N ASP A 62 12.28 -13.22 0.02
CA ASP A 62 12.21 -14.68 0.08
C ASP A 62 11.27 -15.23 -1.00
N ASN A 63 11.85 -15.76 -2.08
CA ASN A 63 11.11 -16.27 -3.23
C ASN A 63 10.09 -17.34 -2.88
N TYR A 64 10.41 -18.23 -1.93
CA TYR A 64 9.49 -19.28 -1.50
C TYR A 64 8.23 -18.68 -0.86
N THR A 65 8.41 -17.76 0.07
CA THR A 65 7.30 -17.05 0.73
C THR A 65 6.42 -16.31 -0.29
N CYS A 66 7.04 -15.59 -1.24
CA CYS A 66 6.31 -14.88 -2.27
C CYS A 66 5.47 -15.82 -3.16
N GLN A 67 6.03 -16.94 -3.58
CA GLN A 67 5.33 -17.93 -4.40
C GLN A 67 4.17 -18.59 -3.65
N MET A 68 4.38 -18.96 -2.39
CA MET A 68 3.36 -19.58 -1.55
C MET A 68 2.23 -18.61 -1.21
N TYR A 69 2.57 -17.35 -0.90
CA TYR A 69 1.60 -16.28 -0.68
C TYR A 69 0.72 -16.06 -1.92
N TYR A 70 1.36 -15.92 -3.09
CA TYR A 70 0.66 -15.80 -4.36
C TYR A 70 -0.27 -16.97 -4.64
N LYS A 71 0.22 -18.21 -4.48
CA LYS A 71 -0.57 -19.43 -4.66
C LYS A 71 -1.79 -19.44 -3.74
N GLN A 72 -1.61 -19.10 -2.48
CA GLN A 72 -2.69 -19.08 -1.50
C GLN A 72 -3.76 -18.04 -1.83
N LEU A 73 -3.35 -16.81 -2.18
CA LEU A 73 -4.30 -15.77 -2.61
C LEU A 73 -5.09 -16.19 -3.85
N THR A 74 -4.40 -16.76 -4.83
CA THR A 74 -5.04 -17.22 -6.08
C THR A 74 -6.06 -18.33 -5.79
N THR A 75 -5.72 -19.27 -4.91
CA THR A 75 -6.63 -20.33 -4.47
C THR A 75 -7.88 -19.74 -3.81
N LEU A 76 -7.72 -18.82 -2.87
CA LEU A 76 -8.84 -18.17 -2.17
C LEU A 76 -9.77 -17.42 -3.13
N ILE A 77 -9.20 -16.71 -4.13
CA ILE A 77 -9.97 -16.03 -5.17
C ILE A 77 -10.75 -17.02 -6.03
N ASN A 78 -10.11 -18.09 -6.48
CA ASN A 78 -10.74 -19.11 -7.32
C ASN A 78 -11.87 -19.81 -6.57
N ASP A 79 -11.65 -20.17 -5.32
CA ASP A 79 -12.68 -20.74 -4.44
C ASP A 79 -13.87 -19.81 -4.27
N ALA A 80 -13.62 -18.50 -4.08
CA ALA A 80 -14.68 -17.51 -3.94
C ALA A 80 -15.46 -17.29 -5.24
N LYS A 81 -14.79 -17.34 -6.40
CA LYS A 81 -15.43 -17.25 -7.71
C LYS A 81 -16.23 -18.49 -8.08
N ALA A 82 -15.74 -19.67 -7.73
CA ALA A 82 -16.38 -20.95 -8.00
C ALA A 82 -17.57 -21.26 -7.05
N ALA A 83 -17.66 -20.55 -5.91
CA ALA A 83 -18.67 -20.82 -4.89
C ALA A 83 -20.08 -20.51 -5.40
N ASN A 84 -20.97 -21.48 -5.25
CA ASN A 84 -22.40 -21.34 -5.55
C ASN A 84 -23.18 -20.85 -4.33
N GLY A 85 -24.17 -19.98 -4.57
CA GLY A 85 -25.00 -19.39 -3.52
C GLY A 85 -24.36 -18.18 -2.81
N LYS A 86 -25.19 -17.19 -2.44
CA LYS A 86 -24.72 -15.92 -1.84
C LYS A 86 -23.96 -16.14 -0.53
N SER A 87 -24.48 -16.98 0.36
CA SER A 87 -23.89 -17.22 1.70
C SER A 87 -22.52 -17.89 1.59
N ASN A 88 -22.40 -18.93 0.76
CA ASN A 88 -21.14 -19.62 0.53
C ASN A 88 -20.10 -18.69 -0.11
N ARG A 89 -20.49 -17.92 -1.13
CA ARG A 89 -19.61 -16.94 -1.77
C ARG A 89 -19.13 -15.87 -0.79
N ALA A 90 -20.02 -15.34 0.05
CA ALA A 90 -19.66 -14.35 1.06
C ALA A 90 -18.63 -14.92 2.08
N SER A 91 -18.84 -16.15 2.55
CA SER A 91 -17.88 -16.83 3.44
C SER A 91 -16.49 -17.01 2.81
N LYS A 92 -16.43 -17.37 1.51
CA LYS A 92 -15.16 -17.52 0.79
C LYS A 92 -14.44 -16.19 0.58
N TRP A 93 -15.18 -15.14 0.24
CA TRP A 93 -14.60 -13.79 0.17
C TRP A 93 -14.14 -13.29 1.54
N LYS A 94 -14.85 -13.61 2.61
CA LYS A 94 -14.41 -13.29 3.97
C LYS A 94 -13.05 -13.90 4.26
N ALA A 95 -12.86 -15.19 3.96
CA ALA A 95 -11.56 -15.87 4.15
C ALA A 95 -10.42 -15.19 3.35
N TYR A 96 -10.68 -14.74 2.10
CA TYR A 96 -9.71 -13.97 1.32
C TYR A 96 -9.33 -12.65 2.00
N PHE A 97 -10.31 -11.89 2.48
CA PHE A 97 -10.04 -10.60 3.13
C PHE A 97 -9.34 -10.78 4.48
N GLU A 98 -9.69 -11.82 5.25
CA GLU A 98 -8.99 -12.16 6.51
C GLU A 98 -7.53 -12.54 6.25
N PHE A 99 -7.26 -13.31 5.20
CA PHE A 99 -5.89 -13.63 4.80
C PHE A 99 -5.11 -12.36 4.42
N LYS A 100 -5.68 -11.50 3.57
CA LYS A 100 -5.08 -10.21 3.17
C LYS A 100 -4.82 -9.29 4.38
N LYS A 101 -5.72 -9.25 5.32
CA LYS A 101 -5.62 -8.45 6.55
C LYS A 101 -4.48 -8.96 7.45
N LYS A 102 -4.32 -10.27 7.56
CA LYS A 102 -3.32 -10.90 8.42
C LYS A 102 -1.89 -10.82 7.85
N TYR A 103 -1.75 -10.91 6.53
CA TYR A 103 -0.45 -10.98 5.85
C TYR A 103 -0.30 -9.81 4.87
N LEU A 104 0.35 -8.75 5.35
CA LEU A 104 0.53 -7.53 4.58
C LEU A 104 1.72 -7.64 3.63
N ILE A 105 1.63 -6.95 2.50
CA ILE A 105 2.72 -6.85 1.53
C ILE A 105 3.14 -5.38 1.35
N SER A 106 4.47 -5.17 1.29
CA SER A 106 5.08 -3.86 1.03
C SER A 106 5.51 -3.66 -0.42
N THR A 107 5.32 -4.69 -1.26
CA THR A 107 5.70 -4.66 -2.68
C THR A 107 4.56 -5.22 -3.52
N ASN A 108 4.35 -4.64 -4.71
CA ASN A 108 3.36 -5.17 -5.64
C ASN A 108 3.77 -6.55 -6.15
N ILE A 109 2.82 -7.47 -6.20
CA ILE A 109 3.01 -8.76 -6.85
C ILE A 109 2.60 -8.61 -8.32
N ILE A 110 3.56 -8.85 -9.20
CA ILE A 110 3.43 -8.68 -10.65
C ILE A 110 3.27 -10.05 -11.32
N ASN A 111 2.39 -10.14 -12.28
CA ASN A 111 2.29 -11.32 -13.14
C ASN A 111 3.55 -11.39 -14.02
N PRO A 112 4.34 -12.49 -13.94
CA PRO A 112 5.59 -12.59 -14.67
C PRO A 112 5.41 -12.65 -16.18
N THR A 113 4.22 -13.05 -16.66
CA THR A 113 3.93 -13.18 -18.09
C THR A 113 3.44 -11.88 -18.72
N THR A 114 2.59 -11.13 -18.00
CA THR A 114 1.92 -9.93 -18.54
C THR A 114 2.52 -8.63 -18.03
N GLY A 115 3.38 -8.66 -17.01
CA GLY A 115 3.91 -7.47 -16.34
C GLY A 115 2.85 -6.64 -15.58
N THR A 116 1.62 -7.13 -15.49
CA THR A 116 0.53 -6.41 -14.80
C THR A 116 0.57 -6.67 -13.30
N ILE A 117 0.19 -5.65 -12.52
CA ILE A 117 0.03 -5.81 -11.07
C ILE A 117 -1.16 -6.72 -10.80
N MET A 118 -0.91 -7.84 -10.15
CA MET A 118 -1.96 -8.77 -9.70
C MET A 118 -2.47 -8.44 -8.32
N PHE A 119 -1.57 -8.13 -7.40
CA PHE A 119 -1.90 -7.70 -6.05
C PHE A 119 -1.12 -6.45 -5.71
N GLY A 120 -1.83 -5.39 -5.38
CA GLY A 120 -1.25 -4.14 -4.91
C GLY A 120 -0.70 -4.28 -3.49
N ARG A 121 0.38 -3.56 -3.21
CA ARG A 121 0.94 -3.45 -1.86
C ARG A 121 -0.06 -2.83 -0.90
N ASP A 122 0.00 -3.25 0.36
CA ASP A 122 -0.89 -2.76 1.43
C ASP A 122 -0.28 -1.54 2.15
N ILE A 123 1.05 -1.53 2.27
CA ILE A 123 1.82 -0.44 2.91
C ILE A 123 2.95 0.03 2.00
N ASP A 124 3.37 1.27 2.19
CA ASP A 124 4.44 1.90 1.42
C ASP A 124 5.26 2.88 2.27
N TYR A 125 6.44 3.22 1.80
CA TYR A 125 7.23 4.28 2.38
C TYR A 125 6.54 5.64 2.18
N GLY A 126 6.59 6.49 3.22
CA GLY A 126 6.00 7.83 3.19
C GLY A 126 6.81 8.89 2.42
N PHE A 127 7.90 8.50 1.72
CA PHE A 127 8.79 9.44 1.04
C PHE A 127 8.24 10.01 -0.27
N ALA A 128 7.31 9.30 -0.91
CA ALA A 128 6.65 9.75 -2.12
C ALA A 128 5.16 9.42 -2.06
N ILE A 129 4.35 10.43 -2.31
CA ILE A 129 2.89 10.32 -2.28
C ILE A 129 2.30 10.97 -3.54
N SER A 130 1.13 10.49 -3.96
CA SER A 130 0.41 11.18 -5.03
C SER A 130 -0.12 12.53 -4.56
N SER A 131 -0.27 13.49 -5.49
CA SER A 131 -0.86 14.79 -5.20
C SER A 131 -2.24 14.70 -4.53
N HIS A 132 -3.04 13.70 -4.88
CA HIS A 132 -4.34 13.44 -4.24
C HIS A 132 -4.19 13.05 -2.77
N LYS A 133 -3.23 12.18 -2.44
CA LYS A 133 -2.98 11.77 -1.04
C LYS A 133 -2.36 12.89 -0.19
N SER A 134 -1.66 13.85 -0.80
CA SER A 134 -1.11 15.00 -0.10
C SER A 134 -2.16 16.06 0.25
N GLN A 135 -3.37 15.94 -0.28
CA GLN A 135 -4.43 16.91 -0.05
C GLN A 135 -4.80 16.97 1.44
N GLY A 136 -4.80 18.19 2.00
CA GLY A 136 -5.03 18.42 3.43
C GLY A 136 -3.78 18.40 4.30
N SER A 137 -2.64 17.88 3.81
CA SER A 137 -1.36 17.88 4.52
C SER A 137 -0.48 19.07 4.12
N THR A 138 0.45 19.47 4.99
CA THR A 138 1.44 20.52 4.75
C THR A 138 2.82 19.98 5.12
N TYR A 139 3.80 20.19 4.26
CA TYR A 139 5.18 19.72 4.43
C TYR A 139 6.14 20.91 4.40
N LYS A 140 7.25 20.81 5.14
CA LYS A 140 8.25 21.86 5.16
C LYS A 140 8.89 22.06 3.79
N THR A 141 9.35 20.97 3.18
CA THR A 141 9.94 20.94 1.84
C THR A 141 9.19 19.91 0.99
N VAL A 142 8.84 20.27 -0.23
CA VAL A 142 8.14 19.41 -1.18
C VAL A 142 8.95 19.30 -2.46
N PHE A 143 9.21 18.09 -2.90
CA PHE A 143 9.76 17.76 -4.22
C PHE A 143 8.60 17.33 -5.12
N VAL A 144 8.44 18.00 -6.25
CA VAL A 144 7.41 17.63 -7.23
C VAL A 144 8.07 17.09 -8.49
N ASP A 145 7.82 15.83 -8.81
CA ASP A 145 8.18 15.27 -10.11
C ASP A 145 7.20 15.78 -11.15
N VAL A 146 7.64 16.78 -11.91
CA VAL A 146 6.81 17.45 -12.91
C VAL A 146 6.56 16.54 -14.11
N ASN A 147 7.49 15.66 -14.45
CA ASN A 147 7.33 14.75 -15.58
C ASN A 147 6.25 13.70 -15.30
N ASP A 148 6.22 13.12 -14.08
CA ASP A 148 5.18 12.17 -13.67
C ASP A 148 3.78 12.83 -13.62
N MET A 149 3.73 14.16 -13.47
CA MET A 149 2.47 14.90 -13.48
C MET A 149 2.00 15.27 -14.89
N ILE A 150 2.92 15.55 -15.81
CA ILE A 150 2.61 16.00 -17.18
C ILE A 150 2.37 14.83 -18.13
N TYR A 151 3.07 13.72 -17.94
CA TYR A 151 3.02 12.57 -18.84
C TYR A 151 2.37 11.36 -18.19
N ASP A 152 1.72 10.54 -19.00
CA ASP A 152 1.25 9.23 -18.59
C ASP A 152 2.39 8.19 -18.58
N LYS A 153 2.11 6.98 -18.10
CA LYS A 153 3.08 5.87 -18.06
C LYS A 153 3.66 5.45 -19.43
N ASN A 154 3.08 5.92 -20.54
CA ASN A 154 3.56 5.66 -21.90
C ASN A 154 4.30 6.87 -22.48
N GLY A 155 4.56 7.92 -21.68
CA GLY A 155 5.22 9.15 -22.10
C GLY A 155 4.34 10.08 -22.94
N LYS A 156 3.01 9.88 -22.94
CA LYS A 156 2.08 10.79 -23.62
C LYS A 156 1.65 11.90 -22.67
N PRO A 157 1.65 13.17 -23.11
CA PRO A 157 1.19 14.26 -22.28
C PRO A 157 -0.31 14.13 -21.98
N TYR A 158 -0.72 14.44 -20.75
CA TYR A 158 -2.12 14.51 -20.39
C TYR A 158 -2.82 15.63 -21.15
N THR A 159 -3.94 15.29 -21.77
CA THR A 159 -4.70 16.23 -22.63
C THR A 159 -5.62 17.15 -21.83
N ASN A 160 -6.05 16.75 -20.65
CA ASN A 160 -6.91 17.56 -19.79
C ASN A 160 -6.07 18.59 -19.02
N ARG A 161 -5.96 19.77 -19.58
CA ARG A 161 -5.17 20.88 -19.03
C ARG A 161 -5.68 21.34 -17.67
N ASP A 162 -6.99 21.41 -17.48
CA ASP A 162 -7.58 21.88 -16.22
C ASP A 162 -7.29 20.93 -15.08
N GLU A 163 -7.38 19.63 -15.35
CA GLU A 163 -7.01 18.60 -14.37
C GLU A 163 -5.53 18.63 -14.04
N LEU A 164 -4.67 18.81 -15.04
CA LEU A 164 -3.23 18.95 -14.84
C LEU A 164 -2.91 20.16 -13.95
N LEU A 165 -3.50 21.31 -14.22
CA LEU A 165 -3.29 22.52 -13.43
C LEU A 165 -3.77 22.35 -11.98
N ARG A 166 -4.89 21.67 -11.77
CA ARG A 166 -5.39 21.34 -10.42
C ARG A 166 -4.42 20.41 -9.66
N ARG A 167 -3.88 19.39 -10.32
CA ARG A 167 -2.89 18.49 -9.72
C ARG A 167 -1.61 19.22 -9.34
N LEU A 168 -1.08 20.05 -10.23
CA LEU A 168 0.10 20.88 -9.98
C LEU A 168 -0.16 21.85 -8.83
N TYR A 169 -1.31 22.53 -8.83
CA TYR A 169 -1.70 23.42 -7.73
C TYR A 169 -1.73 22.70 -6.39
N VAL A 170 -2.38 21.51 -6.32
CA VAL A 170 -2.43 20.72 -5.10
C VAL A 170 -1.02 20.35 -4.63
N ALA A 171 -0.17 19.82 -5.51
CA ALA A 171 1.19 19.43 -5.16
C ALA A 171 2.03 20.61 -4.66
N CYS A 172 2.05 21.71 -5.42
CA CYS A 172 2.87 22.88 -5.09
C CYS A 172 2.40 23.61 -3.83
N SER A 173 1.07 23.65 -3.59
CA SER A 173 0.51 24.31 -2.40
C SER A 173 0.75 23.56 -1.09
N ARG A 174 1.38 22.39 -1.14
CA ARG A 174 1.69 21.61 0.07
C ARG A 174 2.96 22.06 0.78
N ALA A 175 3.84 22.79 0.11
CA ALA A 175 5.08 23.30 0.69
C ALA A 175 4.81 24.51 1.60
N SER A 176 5.31 24.48 2.83
CA SER A 176 5.26 25.62 3.76
C SER A 176 6.52 26.49 3.72
N HIS A 177 7.66 25.94 3.30
CA HIS A 177 8.94 26.66 3.26
C HIS A 177 9.62 26.55 1.90
N GLU A 178 9.72 25.37 1.34
CA GLU A 178 10.50 25.14 0.11
C GLU A 178 9.78 24.21 -0.85
N LEU A 179 9.72 24.64 -2.11
CA LEU A 179 9.20 23.85 -3.23
C LEU A 179 10.29 23.62 -4.25
N ILE A 180 10.57 22.36 -4.53
CA ILE A 180 11.57 21.94 -5.51
C ILE A 180 10.85 21.22 -6.65
N LEU A 181 10.94 21.78 -7.85
CA LEU A 181 10.39 21.18 -9.05
C LEU A 181 11.48 20.34 -9.74
N CYS A 182 11.23 19.03 -9.83
CA CYS A 182 12.13 18.08 -10.46
C CYS A 182 11.69 17.83 -11.90
N TYR A 183 12.60 18.11 -12.84
CA TYR A 183 12.41 17.81 -14.25
C TYR A 183 13.42 16.72 -14.61
N GLY A 184 12.93 15.58 -15.11
CA GLY A 184 13.81 14.57 -15.72
C GLY A 184 14.30 15.06 -17.09
N ASN A 185 15.49 14.65 -17.46
CA ASN A 185 16.04 14.79 -18.81
C ASN A 185 15.43 13.75 -19.74
#